data_90413c71f96b247325824470d6dc2330
#
_entry.id   90413c71f96b247325824470d6dc2330
#
_cell.length_a   1.000
_cell.length_b   1.000
_cell.length_c   1.000
_cell.angle_alpha   90.00
_cell.angle_beta   90.00
_cell.angle_gamma   90.00
#
_symmetry.space_group_name_H-M   'P 1'
#
loop_
_entity.id
_entity.type
_entity.pdbx_description
1 polymer ?
#
loop_
_entity_poly.entity_id
_entity_poly.type
_entity_poly.pdbx_seq_one_letter_code
_entity_poly.pdbx_strand_id
1 'polypeptide(L)'
;MASSLRWSLRAAGGAGGRYRATAAVTVPEVMAAAGLTHGGFYRHFDSKDDLIAQACTAAYAEKIREMEQIRAASADEAAARRAFIARYLSATHRDAAGRGCGIAALAGDVGRAEPDSPLRRAYLDGIRNMLGKLAEYGERPADDRAVLVELSVLAGALLLSRATAGDELSQEILDAAREFLLDR
;
A
#
# COMPACT_ATOMS: atom_id res chain seq x y z
N MET A 1 16.57 -10.74 0.11
CA MET A 1 16.65 -9.60 1.04
C MET A 1 15.34 -8.81 1.13
N ALA A 2 14.74 -8.34 0.03
CA ALA A 2 13.47 -7.59 0.07
C ALA A 2 12.29 -8.34 0.74
N SER A 3 12.24 -9.66 0.65
CA SER A 3 11.21 -10.50 1.28
C SER A 3 11.32 -10.56 2.81
N SER A 4 12.53 -10.54 3.36
CA SER A 4 12.76 -10.53 4.81
C SER A 4 12.45 -9.18 5.44
N LEU A 5 12.71 -8.08 4.72
CA LEU A 5 12.38 -6.71 5.14
C LEU A 5 10.88 -6.47 5.25
N ARG A 6 10.09 -7.00 4.32
CA ARG A 6 8.62 -6.96 4.39
C ARG A 6 8.09 -7.71 5.61
N TRP A 7 8.71 -8.81 5.95
CA TRP A 7 8.37 -9.59 7.15
C TRP A 7 8.66 -8.81 8.42
N SER A 8 9.75 -8.04 8.46
CA SER A 8 10.18 -7.25 9.62
C SER A 8 9.25 -6.10 9.95
N LEU A 9 8.75 -5.36 8.95
CA LEU A 9 7.73 -4.32 9.16
C LEU A 9 6.38 -4.91 9.56
N ARG A 10 6.07 -6.15 9.14
CA ARG A 10 4.90 -6.91 9.56
C ARG A 10 4.98 -7.36 11.03
N ALA A 11 6.16 -7.83 11.45
CA ALA A 11 6.39 -8.32 12.82
C ALA A 11 6.43 -7.17 13.83
N ALA A 12 6.96 -6.00 13.46
CA ALA A 12 6.91 -4.79 14.27
C ALA A 12 5.47 -4.27 14.47
N GLY A 13 4.50 -4.69 13.64
CA GLY A 13 3.07 -4.44 13.80
C GLY A 13 2.37 -5.23 14.91
N GLY A 14 3.07 -6.17 15.56
CA GLY A 14 2.52 -7.00 16.65
C GLY A 14 1.59 -8.12 16.15
N ALA A 15 1.36 -9.12 17.00
CA ALA A 15 0.58 -10.35 16.72
C ALA A 15 -0.92 -10.13 16.43
N GLY A 16 -1.41 -8.88 16.42
CA GLY A 16 -2.80 -8.49 16.16
C GLY A 16 -3.03 -7.71 14.86
N GLY A 17 -2.03 -7.62 13.95
CA GLY A 17 -2.20 -6.97 12.64
C GLY A 17 -2.45 -5.45 12.67
N ARG A 18 -2.27 -4.79 13.82
CA ARG A 18 -2.46 -3.35 13.95
C ARG A 18 -1.31 -2.59 13.31
N TYR A 19 -1.65 -1.62 12.47
CA TYR A 19 -0.68 -0.67 11.94
C TYR A 19 -0.08 0.16 13.10
N ARG A 20 1.25 0.15 13.23
CA ARG A 20 1.97 1.10 14.09
C ARG A 20 2.54 2.20 13.20
N ALA A 21 2.37 3.47 13.61
CA ALA A 21 3.01 4.59 12.95
C ALA A 21 4.52 4.33 12.83
N THR A 22 5.13 4.71 11.72
CA THR A 22 6.56 4.47 11.47
C THR A 22 7.45 5.07 12.56
N ALA A 23 7.01 6.17 13.18
CA ALA A 23 7.68 6.79 14.32
C ALA A 23 7.76 5.87 15.55
N ALA A 24 6.74 5.03 15.77
CA ALA A 24 6.65 4.15 16.93
C ALA A 24 7.41 2.82 16.79
N VAL A 25 7.95 2.52 15.61
CA VAL A 25 8.75 1.31 15.34
C VAL A 25 10.22 1.65 15.53
N THR A 26 10.94 0.85 16.31
CA THR A 26 12.38 1.05 16.56
C THR A 26 13.24 0.12 15.71
N VAL A 27 14.47 0.54 15.40
CA VAL A 27 15.44 -0.29 14.67
C VAL A 27 15.69 -1.64 15.37
N PRO A 28 15.90 -1.71 16.70
CA PRO A 28 16.06 -2.98 17.39
C PRO A 28 14.87 -3.94 17.20
N GLU A 29 13.62 -3.43 17.27
CA GLU A 29 12.42 -4.26 17.06
C GLU A 29 12.38 -4.85 15.65
N VAL A 30 12.70 -4.03 14.63
CA VAL A 30 12.74 -4.48 13.23
C VAL A 30 13.82 -5.53 13.01
N MET A 31 15.01 -5.32 13.56
CA MET A 31 16.13 -6.24 13.40
C MET A 31 15.87 -7.56 14.14
N ALA A 32 15.32 -7.51 15.36
CA ALA A 32 14.92 -8.70 16.09
C ALA A 32 13.85 -9.50 15.33
N ALA A 33 12.85 -8.84 14.77
CA ALA A 33 11.81 -9.46 13.97
C ALA A 33 12.34 -10.09 12.67
N ALA A 34 13.46 -9.56 12.14
CA ALA A 34 14.16 -10.10 10.98
C ALA A 34 15.16 -11.23 11.32
N GLY A 35 15.36 -11.53 12.59
CA GLY A 35 16.40 -12.46 13.05
C GLY A 35 17.82 -11.93 12.85
N LEU A 36 17.98 -10.60 12.78
CA LEU A 36 19.25 -9.92 12.55
C LEU A 36 19.73 -9.17 13.80
N THR A 37 21.04 -8.97 13.90
CA THR A 37 21.63 -8.19 14.97
C THR A 37 21.56 -6.70 14.71
N HIS A 38 21.50 -5.88 15.77
CA HIS A 38 21.50 -4.41 15.65
C HIS A 38 22.72 -3.89 14.86
N GLY A 39 23.91 -4.48 15.05
CA GLY A 39 25.11 -4.11 14.29
C GLY A 39 25.05 -4.42 12.79
N GLY A 40 24.16 -5.33 12.38
CA GLY A 40 23.92 -5.63 10.97
C GLY A 40 23.09 -4.58 10.25
N PHE A 41 22.37 -3.72 10.96
CA PHE A 41 21.52 -2.68 10.40
C PHE A 41 22.31 -1.72 9.50
N TYR A 42 23.34 -1.10 10.03
CA TYR A 42 24.13 -0.08 9.34
C TYR A 42 24.98 -0.60 8.17
N ARG A 43 24.98 -1.92 7.93
CA ARG A 43 25.54 -2.52 6.70
C ARG A 43 24.58 -2.45 5.51
N HIS A 44 23.30 -2.21 5.78
CA HIS A 44 22.23 -2.31 4.79
C HIS A 44 21.42 -1.04 4.65
N PHE A 45 21.39 -0.19 5.68
CA PHE A 45 20.56 1.02 5.75
C PHE A 45 21.36 2.16 6.37
N ASP A 46 21.30 3.32 5.75
CA ASP A 46 21.96 4.53 6.26
C ASP A 46 21.22 5.11 7.47
N SER A 47 19.90 4.88 7.53
CA SER A 47 19.03 5.38 8.60
C SER A 47 17.75 4.55 8.72
N LYS A 48 16.99 4.76 9.81
CA LYS A 48 15.64 4.23 9.93
C LYS A 48 14.72 4.71 8.80
N ASP A 49 14.86 5.97 8.38
CA ASP A 49 14.05 6.55 7.32
C ASP A 49 14.38 5.93 5.96
N ASP A 50 15.66 5.60 5.72
CA ASP A 50 16.07 4.84 4.54
C ASP A 50 15.45 3.43 4.52
N LEU A 51 15.49 2.70 5.65
CA LEU A 51 14.81 1.41 5.78
C LEU A 51 13.32 1.52 5.43
N ILE A 52 12.61 2.53 5.97
CA ILE A 52 11.18 2.71 5.74
C ILE A 52 10.92 3.08 4.28
N ALA A 53 11.76 3.90 3.67
CA ALA A 53 11.66 4.26 2.26
C ALA A 53 11.86 3.04 1.34
N GLN A 54 12.86 2.21 1.59
CA GLN A 54 13.07 0.97 0.83
C GLN A 54 11.90 -0.02 1.00
N ALA A 55 11.33 -0.13 2.20
CA ALA A 55 10.17 -0.95 2.44
C ALA A 55 8.91 -0.40 1.74
N CYS A 56 8.74 0.91 1.70
CA CYS A 56 7.70 1.59 0.93
C CYS A 56 7.83 1.26 -0.56
N THR A 57 9.00 1.43 -1.15
CA THR A 57 9.29 1.08 -2.55
C THR A 57 8.98 -0.39 -2.84
N ALA A 58 9.40 -1.31 -1.96
CA ALA A 58 9.14 -2.73 -2.13
C ALA A 58 7.64 -3.07 -2.09
N ALA A 59 6.85 -2.41 -1.21
CA ALA A 59 5.41 -2.59 -1.11
C ALA A 59 4.69 -2.13 -2.39
N TYR A 60 5.10 -1.00 -2.96
CA TYR A 60 4.55 -0.55 -4.25
C TYR A 60 4.92 -1.48 -5.40
N ALA A 61 6.18 -1.92 -5.47
CA ALA A 61 6.62 -2.88 -6.50
C ALA A 61 5.84 -4.21 -6.43
N GLU A 62 5.45 -4.66 -5.23
CA GLU A 62 4.59 -5.84 -5.07
C GLU A 62 3.18 -5.59 -5.60
N LYS A 63 2.61 -4.42 -5.31
CA LYS A 63 1.28 -4.05 -5.80
C LYS A 63 1.26 -3.93 -7.32
N ILE A 64 2.27 -3.33 -7.91
CA ILE A 64 2.42 -3.24 -9.39
C ILE A 64 2.50 -4.63 -10.01
N ARG A 65 3.30 -5.54 -9.44
CA ARG A 65 3.34 -6.94 -9.93
C ARG A 65 1.99 -7.64 -9.81
N GLU A 66 1.24 -7.41 -8.74
CA GLU A 66 -0.11 -7.93 -8.61
C GLU A 66 -1.03 -7.41 -9.71
N MET A 67 -0.97 -6.12 -10.03
CA MET A 67 -1.74 -5.52 -11.12
C MET A 67 -1.36 -6.13 -12.49
N GLU A 68 -0.08 -6.34 -12.75
CA GLU A 68 0.41 -7.00 -13.97
C GLU A 68 -0.07 -8.45 -14.07
N GLN A 69 -0.10 -9.19 -12.96
CA GLN A 69 -0.64 -10.55 -12.92
C GLN A 69 -2.15 -10.58 -13.20
N ILE A 70 -2.92 -9.65 -12.63
CA ILE A 70 -4.35 -9.50 -12.91
C ILE A 70 -4.57 -9.20 -14.39
N ARG A 71 -3.81 -8.27 -14.96
CA ARG A 71 -3.88 -7.93 -16.38
C ARG A 71 -3.60 -9.14 -17.27
N ALA A 72 -2.52 -9.86 -17.00
CA ALA A 72 -2.14 -11.05 -17.77
C ALA A 72 -3.17 -12.19 -17.71
N ALA A 73 -3.96 -12.25 -16.62
CA ALA A 73 -5.00 -13.26 -16.42
C ALA A 73 -6.40 -12.81 -16.93
N SER A 74 -6.54 -11.57 -17.40
CA SER A 74 -7.82 -10.99 -17.84
C SER A 74 -7.94 -11.01 -19.37
N ALA A 75 -9.18 -11.08 -19.85
CA ALA A 75 -9.46 -11.12 -21.28
C ALA A 75 -9.14 -9.77 -21.99
N ASP A 76 -9.34 -8.66 -21.30
CA ASP A 76 -9.12 -7.30 -21.76
C ASP A 76 -8.82 -6.35 -20.59
N GLU A 77 -8.50 -5.10 -20.90
CA GLU A 77 -8.17 -4.07 -19.91
C GLU A 77 -9.37 -3.74 -19.00
N ALA A 78 -10.57 -3.74 -19.52
CA ALA A 78 -11.79 -3.50 -18.75
C ALA A 78 -12.04 -4.62 -17.72
N ALA A 79 -11.81 -5.88 -18.13
CA ALA A 79 -11.87 -7.02 -17.21
C ALA A 79 -10.77 -6.95 -16.16
N ALA A 80 -9.55 -6.56 -16.54
CA ALA A 80 -8.45 -6.37 -15.61
C ALA A 80 -8.75 -5.26 -14.58
N ARG A 81 -9.30 -4.13 -15.03
CA ARG A 81 -9.73 -3.04 -14.15
C ARG A 81 -10.78 -3.51 -13.14
N ARG A 82 -11.84 -4.20 -13.61
CA ARG A 82 -12.88 -4.75 -12.72
C ARG A 82 -12.31 -5.72 -11.70
N ALA A 83 -11.45 -6.63 -12.12
CA ALA A 83 -10.80 -7.60 -11.24
C ALA A 83 -9.91 -6.93 -10.19
N PHE A 84 -9.15 -5.90 -10.59
CA PHE A 84 -8.32 -5.13 -9.66
C PHE A 84 -9.16 -4.38 -8.63
N ILE A 85 -10.20 -3.65 -9.05
CA ILE A 85 -11.10 -2.93 -8.14
C ILE A 85 -11.75 -3.89 -7.13
N ALA A 86 -12.31 -5.01 -7.60
CA ALA A 86 -12.94 -6.01 -6.75
C ALA A 86 -11.95 -6.60 -5.72
N ARG A 87 -10.72 -6.87 -6.13
CA ARG A 87 -9.67 -7.37 -5.25
C ARG A 87 -9.18 -6.30 -4.26
N TYR A 88 -9.00 -5.07 -4.73
CA TYR A 88 -8.52 -3.97 -3.90
C TYR A 88 -9.54 -3.60 -2.81
N LEU A 89 -10.83 -3.53 -3.15
CA LEU A 89 -11.94 -3.22 -2.25
C LEU A 89 -12.59 -4.52 -1.70
N SER A 90 -11.78 -5.46 -1.24
CA SER A 90 -12.23 -6.71 -0.63
C SER A 90 -11.97 -6.74 0.87
N ALA A 91 -12.79 -7.49 1.61
CA ALA A 91 -12.56 -7.76 3.02
C ALA A 91 -11.18 -8.42 3.26
N THR A 92 -10.75 -9.31 2.37
CA THR A 92 -9.42 -9.94 2.42
C THR A 92 -8.29 -8.89 2.37
N HIS A 93 -8.40 -7.86 1.53
CA HIS A 93 -7.40 -6.81 1.46
C HIS A 93 -7.50 -5.84 2.64
N ARG A 94 -8.72 -5.53 3.10
CA ARG A 94 -8.93 -4.75 4.33
C ARG A 94 -8.25 -5.40 5.52
N ASP A 95 -8.48 -6.70 5.73
CA ASP A 95 -8.01 -7.43 6.91
C ASP A 95 -6.52 -7.78 6.85
N ALA A 96 -5.93 -7.76 5.65
CA ALA A 96 -4.51 -7.99 5.42
C ALA A 96 -3.66 -6.70 5.55
N ALA A 97 -3.86 -5.89 6.60
CA ALA A 97 -3.18 -4.60 6.77
C ALA A 97 -1.65 -4.68 6.66
N GLY A 98 -1.03 -5.74 7.17
CA GLY A 98 0.42 -5.98 7.07
C GLY A 98 0.94 -6.37 5.67
N ARG A 99 0.04 -6.70 4.72
CA ARG A 99 0.32 -6.98 3.31
C ARG A 99 -0.39 -6.00 2.39
N GLY A 100 -0.96 -4.95 2.96
CA GLY A 100 -1.81 -4.02 2.27
C GLY A 100 -1.06 -2.97 1.46
N CYS A 101 -1.85 -2.11 0.86
CA CYS A 101 -1.38 -1.01 0.02
C CYS A 101 -0.59 0.03 0.85
N GLY A 102 0.63 0.32 0.44
CA GLY A 102 1.46 1.36 1.05
C GLY A 102 0.81 2.75 1.02
N ILE A 103 -0.09 3.00 0.05
CA ILE A 103 -0.84 4.27 -0.05
C ILE A 103 -1.66 4.49 1.23
N ALA A 104 -2.56 3.58 1.55
CA ALA A 104 -3.41 3.71 2.73
C ALA A 104 -2.63 3.58 4.05
N ALA A 105 -1.57 2.76 4.07
CA ALA A 105 -0.80 2.51 5.28
C ALA A 105 0.11 3.69 5.67
N LEU A 106 0.73 4.37 4.70
CA LEU A 106 1.80 5.35 4.98
C LEU A 106 1.37 6.81 4.78
N ALA A 107 0.17 7.07 4.24
CA ALA A 107 -0.30 8.43 3.93
C ALA A 107 -0.19 9.39 5.13
N GLY A 108 -0.61 8.94 6.31
CA GLY A 108 -0.54 9.74 7.53
C GLY A 108 0.89 10.04 7.98
N ASP A 109 1.81 9.08 7.85
CA ASP A 109 3.22 9.27 8.21
C ASP A 109 3.92 10.20 7.21
N VAL A 110 3.65 10.00 5.91
CA VAL A 110 4.19 10.84 4.84
C VAL A 110 3.68 12.28 4.93
N GLY A 111 2.41 12.47 5.32
CA GLY A 111 1.84 13.81 5.53
C GLY A 111 2.53 14.61 6.65
N ARG A 112 3.19 13.92 7.59
CA ARG A 112 3.97 14.51 8.69
C ARG A 112 5.48 14.51 8.45
N ALA A 113 5.93 13.86 7.38
CA ALA A 113 7.35 13.77 7.06
C ALA A 113 7.87 15.07 6.44
N GLU A 114 9.15 15.36 6.65
CA GLU A 114 9.83 16.48 6.02
C GLU A 114 9.74 16.39 4.48
N PRO A 115 9.66 17.55 3.79
CA PRO A 115 9.50 17.59 2.32
C PRO A 115 10.54 16.76 1.56
N ASP A 116 11.79 16.76 2.03
CA ASP A 116 12.91 16.07 1.39
C ASP A 116 13.22 14.69 1.97
N SER A 117 12.32 14.13 2.79
CA SER A 117 12.58 12.83 3.41
C SER A 117 12.61 11.71 2.37
N PRO A 118 13.45 10.67 2.57
CA PRO A 118 13.49 9.49 1.70
C PRO A 118 12.12 8.81 1.59
N LEU A 119 11.37 8.73 2.70
CA LEU A 119 10.03 8.15 2.72
C LEU A 119 9.05 8.91 1.82
N ARG A 120 9.06 10.26 1.88
CA ARG A 120 8.18 11.07 1.05
C ARG A 120 8.47 10.89 -0.45
N ARG A 121 9.75 10.86 -0.83
CA ARG A 121 10.15 10.58 -2.23
C ARG A 121 9.67 9.20 -2.68
N ALA A 122 9.96 8.15 -1.92
CA ALA A 122 9.53 6.78 -2.24
C ALA A 122 8.01 6.65 -2.37
N TYR A 123 7.26 7.33 -1.50
CA TYR A 123 5.80 7.36 -1.54
C TYR A 123 5.27 8.05 -2.80
N LEU A 124 5.81 9.23 -3.15
CA LEU A 124 5.40 9.98 -4.34
C LEU A 124 5.67 9.19 -5.63
N ASP A 125 6.83 8.53 -5.71
CA ASP A 125 7.17 7.69 -6.86
C ASP A 125 6.24 6.47 -6.94
N GLY A 126 5.91 5.88 -5.79
CA GLY A 126 4.93 4.80 -5.71
C GLY A 126 3.53 5.22 -6.17
N ILE A 127 3.07 6.42 -5.78
CA ILE A 127 1.79 6.99 -6.24
C ILE A 127 1.80 7.18 -7.76
N ARG A 128 2.87 7.78 -8.33
CA ARG A 128 2.98 8.00 -9.78
C ARG A 128 2.94 6.69 -10.56
N ASN A 129 3.66 5.68 -10.09
CA ASN A 129 3.65 4.35 -10.71
C ASN A 129 2.26 3.70 -10.65
N MET A 130 1.54 3.85 -9.52
CA MET A 130 0.19 3.33 -9.38
C MET A 130 -0.80 4.03 -10.33
N LEU A 131 -0.72 5.37 -10.44
CA LEU A 131 -1.52 6.15 -11.39
C LEU A 131 -1.26 5.70 -12.82
N GLY A 132 0.01 5.49 -13.20
CA GLY A 132 0.37 4.95 -14.51
C GLY A 132 -0.29 3.60 -14.79
N LYS A 133 -0.28 2.68 -13.84
CA LYS A 133 -0.92 1.36 -14.00
C LYS A 133 -2.44 1.42 -14.07
N LEU A 134 -3.07 2.28 -13.29
CA LEU A 134 -4.53 2.50 -13.38
C LEU A 134 -4.92 3.13 -14.71
N ALA A 135 -4.09 4.04 -15.22
CA ALA A 135 -4.28 4.68 -16.52
C ALA A 135 -4.23 3.66 -17.68
N GLU A 136 -3.29 2.70 -17.63
CA GLU A 136 -3.20 1.60 -18.61
C GLU A 136 -4.51 0.81 -18.66
N TYR A 137 -5.15 0.47 -17.52
CA TYR A 137 -6.44 -0.24 -17.49
C TYR A 137 -7.60 0.53 -18.11
N GLY A 138 -7.53 1.84 -18.15
CA GLY A 138 -8.57 2.70 -18.73
C GLY A 138 -8.22 3.26 -20.11
N GLU A 139 -7.06 2.90 -20.67
CA GLU A 139 -6.50 3.50 -21.89
C GLU A 139 -6.47 5.04 -21.82
N ARG A 140 -6.06 5.60 -20.68
CA ARG A 140 -6.09 7.03 -20.38
C ARG A 140 -4.68 7.53 -20.04
N PRO A 141 -4.42 8.85 -20.14
CA PRO A 141 -3.22 9.47 -19.59
C PRO A 141 -3.16 9.33 -18.05
N ALA A 142 -1.96 9.18 -17.49
CA ALA A 142 -1.77 9.01 -16.04
C ALA A 142 -2.20 10.23 -15.21
N ASP A 143 -2.24 11.41 -15.81
CA ASP A 143 -2.70 12.68 -15.23
C ASP A 143 -4.20 12.95 -15.47
N ASP A 144 -4.92 12.02 -16.08
CA ASP A 144 -6.37 12.13 -16.24
C ASP A 144 -7.04 12.26 -14.86
N ARG A 145 -7.90 13.27 -14.73
CA ARG A 145 -8.64 13.54 -13.50
C ARG A 145 -9.43 12.31 -13.01
N ALA A 146 -9.95 11.49 -13.91
CA ALA A 146 -10.68 10.27 -13.54
C ALA A 146 -9.76 9.24 -12.88
N VAL A 147 -8.50 9.11 -13.32
CA VAL A 147 -7.52 8.21 -12.71
C VAL A 147 -7.13 8.68 -11.30
N LEU A 148 -6.97 10.00 -11.12
CA LEU A 148 -6.72 10.59 -9.81
C LEU A 148 -7.87 10.34 -8.84
N VAL A 149 -9.12 10.51 -9.30
CA VAL A 149 -10.34 10.23 -8.51
C VAL A 149 -10.43 8.74 -8.18
N GLU A 150 -10.19 7.86 -9.16
CA GLU A 150 -10.22 6.41 -8.95
C GLU A 150 -9.24 5.98 -7.85
N LEU A 151 -7.99 6.42 -7.90
CA LEU A 151 -7.01 6.12 -6.86
C LEU A 151 -7.43 6.70 -5.49
N SER A 152 -8.00 7.90 -5.48
CA SER A 152 -8.48 8.54 -4.24
C SER A 152 -9.63 7.76 -3.61
N VAL A 153 -10.58 7.27 -4.41
CA VAL A 153 -11.70 6.43 -3.93
C VAL A 153 -11.17 5.10 -3.40
N LEU A 154 -10.31 4.41 -4.15
CA LEU A 154 -9.70 3.14 -3.73
C LEU A 154 -8.97 3.27 -2.38
N ALA A 155 -8.08 4.25 -2.27
CA ALA A 155 -7.28 4.44 -1.08
C ALA A 155 -8.11 4.92 0.12
N GLY A 156 -9.04 5.86 -0.10
CA GLY A 156 -9.92 6.40 0.92
C GLY A 156 -10.88 5.36 1.48
N ALA A 157 -11.53 4.58 0.62
CA ALA A 157 -12.43 3.51 1.03
C ALA A 157 -11.70 2.43 1.85
N LEU A 158 -10.51 2.01 1.42
CA LEU A 158 -9.69 1.04 2.17
C LEU A 158 -9.27 1.60 3.53
N LEU A 159 -8.86 2.87 3.60
CA LEU A 159 -8.46 3.52 4.86
C LEU A 159 -9.65 3.58 5.83
N LEU A 160 -10.80 4.06 5.37
CA LEU A 160 -12.01 4.20 6.19
C LEU A 160 -12.55 2.85 6.65
N SER A 161 -12.60 1.85 5.76
CA SER A 161 -13.04 0.50 6.13
C SER A 161 -12.16 -0.16 7.19
N ARG A 162 -10.86 0.11 7.18
CA ARG A 162 -9.94 -0.32 8.24
C ARG A 162 -10.16 0.41 9.56
N ALA A 163 -10.46 1.70 9.49
CA ALA A 163 -10.74 2.51 10.68
C ALA A 163 -12.04 2.11 11.37
N THR A 164 -13.00 1.60 10.60
CA THR A 164 -14.31 1.13 11.10
C THR A 164 -14.38 -0.41 11.24
N ALA A 165 -13.23 -1.10 11.24
CA ALA A 165 -13.22 -2.56 11.33
C ALA A 165 -13.92 -3.07 12.60
N GLY A 166 -14.82 -4.03 12.42
CA GLY A 166 -15.68 -4.56 13.51
C GLY A 166 -17.08 -3.99 13.52
N ASP A 167 -17.35 -2.96 12.71
CA ASP A 167 -18.68 -2.39 12.48
C ASP A 167 -19.17 -2.72 11.07
N GLU A 168 -20.49 -2.81 10.86
CA GLU A 168 -21.10 -3.06 9.53
C GLU A 168 -20.71 -1.99 8.51
N LEU A 169 -20.56 -0.75 8.95
CA LEU A 169 -20.10 0.38 8.13
C LEU A 169 -18.79 0.08 7.38
N SER A 170 -17.92 -0.75 7.97
CA SER A 170 -16.67 -1.17 7.32
C SER A 170 -16.91 -1.88 5.99
N GLN A 171 -17.91 -2.74 5.91
CA GLN A 171 -18.25 -3.44 4.67
C GLN A 171 -19.04 -2.54 3.72
N GLU A 172 -19.95 -1.75 4.24
CA GLU A 172 -20.76 -0.80 3.45
C GLU A 172 -19.86 0.19 2.69
N ILE A 173 -18.79 0.70 3.31
CA ILE A 173 -17.81 1.59 2.66
C ILE A 173 -17.14 0.89 1.46
N LEU A 174 -16.72 -0.38 1.61
CA LEU A 174 -16.09 -1.12 0.52
C LEU A 174 -17.06 -1.37 -0.62
N ASP A 175 -18.30 -1.75 -0.30
CA ASP A 175 -19.31 -2.08 -1.29
C ASP A 175 -19.76 -0.84 -2.07
N ALA A 176 -20.04 0.27 -1.39
CA ALA A 176 -20.37 1.54 -2.04
C ALA A 176 -19.27 2.07 -2.96
N ALA A 177 -18.01 2.01 -2.52
CA ALA A 177 -16.88 2.45 -3.33
C ALA A 177 -16.66 1.54 -4.56
N ARG A 178 -16.84 0.23 -4.39
CA ARG A 178 -16.74 -0.75 -5.48
C ARG A 178 -17.83 -0.54 -6.52
N GLU A 179 -19.09 -0.41 -6.08
CA GLU A 179 -20.24 -0.14 -6.95
C GLU A 179 -20.02 1.16 -7.75
N PHE A 180 -19.69 2.25 -7.07
CA PHE A 180 -19.41 3.53 -7.70
C PHE A 180 -18.32 3.46 -8.80
N LEU A 181 -17.26 2.66 -8.59
CA LEU A 181 -16.18 2.54 -9.56
C LEU A 181 -16.50 1.57 -10.72
N LEU A 182 -17.38 0.61 -10.51
CA LEU A 182 -17.75 -0.40 -11.52
C LEU A 182 -18.91 0.05 -12.42
N ASP A 183 -19.77 0.94 -11.95
CA ASP A 183 -20.91 1.46 -12.70
C ASP A 183 -20.54 2.61 -13.68
N ARG A 184 -19.26 2.93 -13.76
CA ARG A 184 -18.67 3.95 -14.65
C ARG A 184 -17.71 3.28 -15.62
#